data_a1e815110c12a4ea7f8bd4ab78dbc4cd
#
_entry.id   a1e815110c12a4ea7f8bd4ab78dbc4cd
#
_cell.length_a   1.000
_cell.length_b   1.000
_cell.length_c   1.000
_cell.angle_alpha   90.00
_cell.angle_beta   90.00
_cell.angle_gamma   90.00
#
_symmetry.space_group_name_H-M   'P 1'
#
loop_
_entity.id
_entity.type
_entity.pdbx_description
1 polymer ?
#
loop_
_entity_poly.entity_id
_entity_poly.type
_entity_poly.pdbx_seq_one_letter_code
_entity_poly.pdbx_strand_id
1 'polypeptide(L)'
;AEDTPAVLYVDLHLVHEVTTPQAFAELEARGLAVRRPERTLGTLDHSTPTDAAQLLGRIPIRDASAAAQVAALERNARAHGIELLGLGDGRRGIVHVIGPELGRTQPGMTIVCGDSHTSTHGAFGTLAFGIGTTEVG
;
A
#
# COMPACT_ATOMS: atom_id res chain seq x y z
N ALA A 1 -2.82 0.97 34.84
CA ALA A 1 -2.15 0.35 33.70
C ALA A 1 -3.07 -0.62 32.93
N GLU A 2 -4.28 -0.93 33.44
CA GLU A 2 -5.23 -1.82 32.74
C GLU A 2 -6.01 -1.12 31.62
N ASP A 3 -5.99 0.21 31.54
CA ASP A 3 -6.73 0.99 30.54
C ASP A 3 -5.86 1.60 29.41
N THR A 4 -4.59 1.21 29.32
CA THR A 4 -3.75 1.69 28.23
C THR A 4 -3.94 0.80 27.00
N PRO A 5 -4.29 1.35 25.82
CA PRO A 5 -4.41 0.57 24.60
C PRO A 5 -3.13 -0.23 24.30
N ALA A 6 -3.31 -1.46 23.89
CA ALA A 6 -2.15 -2.27 23.45
C ALA A 6 -1.53 -1.66 22.18
N VAL A 7 -0.21 -1.54 22.16
CA VAL A 7 0.54 -1.11 20.99
C VAL A 7 1.05 -2.34 20.27
N LEU A 8 0.66 -2.50 19.00
CA LEU A 8 1.11 -3.59 18.16
C LEU A 8 2.21 -3.08 17.21
N TYR A 9 3.32 -3.80 17.17
CA TYR A 9 4.35 -3.52 16.17
C TYR A 9 3.95 -4.09 14.81
N VAL A 10 4.07 -3.29 13.75
CA VAL A 10 3.77 -3.68 12.37
C VAL A 10 5.09 -3.94 11.63
N ASP A 11 5.25 -5.16 11.12
CA ASP A 11 6.44 -5.56 10.37
C ASP A 11 6.39 -5.15 8.91
N LEU A 12 5.19 -5.13 8.32
CA LEU A 12 4.97 -4.74 6.93
C LEU A 12 3.64 -4.02 6.78
N HIS A 13 3.69 -2.83 6.20
CA HIS A 13 2.51 -2.09 5.75
C HIS A 13 2.43 -2.15 4.22
N LEU A 14 1.42 -2.81 3.71
CA LEU A 14 1.12 -2.82 2.28
C LEU A 14 0.17 -1.67 1.94
N VAL A 15 0.47 -0.93 0.89
CA VAL A 15 -0.32 0.25 0.51
C VAL A 15 -0.64 0.25 -0.99
N HIS A 16 -1.79 0.80 -1.33
CA HIS A 16 -2.24 0.98 -2.71
C HIS A 16 -2.95 2.32 -2.92
N GLU A 17 -3.26 2.65 -4.16
CA GLU A 17 -3.68 4.00 -4.55
C GLU A 17 -5.06 4.43 -4.05
N VAL A 18 -5.93 3.49 -3.64
CA VAL A 18 -7.31 3.83 -3.25
C VAL A 18 -7.40 4.31 -1.81
N THR A 19 -6.67 3.70 -0.87
CA THR A 19 -6.82 3.96 0.57
C THR A 19 -5.77 4.93 1.14
N THR A 20 -4.75 5.27 0.39
CA THR A 20 -3.65 6.11 0.85
C THR A 20 -3.82 7.64 0.68
N PRO A 21 -4.65 8.18 -0.23
CA PRO A 21 -4.70 9.64 -0.43
C PRO A 21 -5.01 10.42 0.84
N GLN A 22 -5.96 9.95 1.65
CA GLN A 22 -6.36 10.60 2.90
C GLN A 22 -5.23 10.52 3.94
N ALA A 23 -4.59 9.38 4.08
CA ALA A 23 -3.47 9.18 5.01
C ALA A 23 -2.31 10.13 4.72
N PHE A 24 -1.88 10.22 3.46
CA PHE A 24 -0.81 11.14 3.08
C PHE A 24 -1.20 12.61 3.23
N ALA A 25 -2.47 12.97 2.95
CA ALA A 25 -2.95 14.33 3.18
C ALA A 25 -2.91 14.71 4.67
N GLU A 26 -3.22 13.76 5.57
CA GLU A 26 -3.13 13.99 7.01
C GLU A 26 -1.67 14.14 7.46
N LEU A 27 -0.76 13.29 7.00
CA LEU A 27 0.67 13.41 7.29
C LEU A 27 1.21 14.77 6.84
N GLU A 28 0.86 15.20 5.63
CA GLU A 28 1.26 16.51 5.09
C GLU A 28 0.71 17.66 5.94
N ALA A 29 -0.58 17.64 6.28
CA ALA A 29 -1.22 18.66 7.11
C ALA A 29 -0.57 18.78 8.50
N ARG A 30 -0.05 17.68 9.03
CA ARG A 30 0.64 17.63 10.35
C ARG A 30 2.14 17.84 10.23
N GLY A 31 2.69 18.00 9.05
CA GLY A 31 4.14 18.12 8.80
C GLY A 31 4.93 16.86 9.19
N LEU A 32 4.31 15.68 9.07
CA LEU A 32 4.89 14.41 9.44
C LEU A 32 5.37 13.65 8.19
N ALA A 33 6.43 12.88 8.35
CA ALA A 33 6.90 11.93 7.35
C ALA A 33 6.51 10.50 7.73
N VAL A 34 6.47 9.61 6.74
CA VAL A 34 6.33 8.17 7.01
C VAL A 34 7.52 7.72 7.86
N ARG A 35 7.20 7.13 9.02
CA ARG A 35 8.22 6.79 10.03
C ARG A 35 9.14 5.64 9.59
N ARG A 36 8.61 4.65 8.89
CA ARG A 36 9.33 3.43 8.50
C ARG A 36 9.08 3.09 7.03
N PRO A 37 9.57 3.92 6.09
CA PRO A 37 9.33 3.68 4.66
C PRO A 37 9.89 2.34 4.18
N GLU A 38 10.95 1.83 4.79
CA GLU A 38 11.52 0.51 4.50
C GLU A 38 10.63 -0.68 4.94
N ARG A 39 9.61 -0.40 5.75
CA ARG A 39 8.57 -1.36 6.16
C ARG A 39 7.26 -1.16 5.41
N THR A 40 7.26 -0.29 4.42
CA THR A 40 6.09 0.04 3.60
C THR A 40 6.36 -0.36 2.16
N LEU A 41 5.48 -1.14 1.56
CA LEU A 41 5.54 -1.52 0.16
C LEU A 41 4.27 -1.09 -0.55
N GLY A 42 4.41 -0.25 -1.58
CA GLY A 42 3.31 0.22 -2.41
C GLY A 42 3.17 -0.58 -3.70
N THR A 43 1.94 -0.76 -4.15
CA THR A 43 1.63 -1.28 -5.49
C THR A 43 0.45 -0.53 -6.07
N LEU A 44 0.37 -0.49 -7.40
CA LEU A 44 -0.77 0.02 -8.14
C LEU A 44 -1.61 -1.16 -8.61
N ASP A 45 -2.77 -1.42 -8.02
CA ASP A 45 -3.57 -2.60 -8.34
C ASP A 45 -5.10 -2.38 -8.44
N HIS A 46 -5.67 -1.42 -7.71
CA HIS A 46 -7.12 -1.22 -7.64
C HIS A 46 -7.65 -0.32 -8.75
N SER A 47 -7.01 0.83 -8.99
CA SER A 47 -7.42 1.82 -10.00
C SER A 47 -6.56 1.76 -11.25
N THR A 48 -6.09 0.57 -11.61
CA THR A 48 -5.25 0.37 -12.79
C THR A 48 -6.08 -0.14 -13.97
N PRO A 49 -5.81 0.35 -15.19
CA PRO A 49 -6.51 -0.11 -16.37
C PRO A 49 -6.15 -1.56 -16.72
N THR A 50 -7.08 -2.25 -17.39
CA THR A 50 -6.85 -3.59 -17.95
C THR A 50 -6.33 -3.56 -19.39
N ASP A 51 -6.39 -2.39 -20.05
CA ASP A 51 -5.80 -2.17 -21.36
C ASP A 51 -4.27 -2.21 -21.27
N ALA A 52 -3.64 -3.08 -22.05
CA ALA A 52 -2.20 -3.32 -21.97
C ALA A 52 -1.35 -2.07 -22.26
N ALA A 53 -1.79 -1.18 -23.15
CA ALA A 53 -1.03 0.02 -23.49
C ALA A 53 -1.05 1.03 -22.32
N GLN A 54 -2.18 1.18 -21.65
CA GLN A 54 -2.31 2.01 -20.44
C GLN A 54 -1.56 1.39 -19.26
N LEU A 55 -1.73 0.06 -19.07
CA LEU A 55 -1.09 -0.68 -17.98
C LEU A 55 0.44 -0.62 -18.04
N LEU A 56 1.01 -0.65 -19.24
CA LEU A 56 2.45 -0.55 -19.46
C LEU A 56 2.94 0.91 -19.54
N GLY A 57 2.08 1.87 -19.26
CA GLY A 57 2.43 3.29 -19.32
C GLY A 57 2.74 3.83 -20.72
N ARG A 58 2.36 3.10 -21.78
CA ARG A 58 2.61 3.51 -23.18
C ARG A 58 1.69 4.62 -23.63
N ILE A 59 0.49 4.68 -23.07
CA ILE A 59 -0.49 5.75 -23.26
C ILE A 59 -1.08 6.14 -21.89
N PRO A 60 -1.59 7.38 -21.72
CA PRO A 60 -2.19 7.81 -20.47
C PRO A 60 -3.39 6.97 -20.04
N ILE A 61 -3.62 6.84 -18.74
CA ILE A 61 -4.84 6.27 -18.18
C ILE A 61 -6.02 7.16 -18.61
N ARG A 62 -7.04 6.57 -19.23
CA ARG A 62 -8.19 7.31 -19.77
C ARG A 62 -9.15 7.79 -18.69
N ASP A 63 -9.35 7.00 -17.65
CA ASP A 63 -10.17 7.40 -16.50
C ASP A 63 -9.42 8.43 -15.66
N ALA A 64 -9.97 9.63 -15.58
CA ALA A 64 -9.33 10.76 -14.91
C ALA A 64 -9.20 10.54 -13.38
N SER A 65 -10.18 9.85 -12.76
CA SER A 65 -10.15 9.56 -11.32
C SER A 65 -9.06 8.54 -11.02
N ALA A 66 -9.00 7.45 -11.79
CA ALA A 66 -7.95 6.44 -11.68
C ALA A 66 -6.56 7.05 -11.91
N ALA A 67 -6.42 7.87 -12.94
CA ALA A 67 -5.16 8.58 -13.22
C ALA A 67 -4.71 9.46 -12.05
N ALA A 68 -5.65 10.18 -11.42
CA ALA A 68 -5.36 11.03 -10.27
C ALA A 68 -4.91 10.22 -9.04
N GLN A 69 -5.56 9.10 -8.76
CA GLN A 69 -5.19 8.20 -7.64
C GLN A 69 -3.80 7.58 -7.85
N VAL A 70 -3.54 7.07 -9.04
CA VAL A 70 -2.22 6.53 -9.41
C VAL A 70 -1.14 7.59 -9.25
N ALA A 71 -1.34 8.78 -9.83
CA ALA A 71 -0.39 9.89 -9.73
C ALA A 71 -0.18 10.37 -8.29
N ALA A 72 -1.22 10.33 -7.46
CA ALA A 72 -1.11 10.68 -6.04
C ALA A 72 -0.21 9.71 -5.29
N LEU A 73 -0.41 8.40 -5.46
CA LEU A 73 0.44 7.40 -4.80
C LEU A 73 1.89 7.49 -5.29
N GLU A 74 2.12 7.68 -6.58
CA GLU A 74 3.48 7.84 -7.14
C GLU A 74 4.21 9.05 -6.56
N ARG A 75 3.53 10.19 -6.43
CA ARG A 75 4.11 11.39 -5.80
C ARG A 75 4.43 11.15 -4.34
N ASN A 76 3.49 10.58 -3.59
CA ASN A 76 3.61 10.38 -2.16
C ASN A 76 4.69 9.33 -1.82
N ALA A 77 4.72 8.21 -2.54
CA ALA A 77 5.74 7.19 -2.37
C ALA A 77 7.15 7.78 -2.59
N ARG A 78 7.31 8.59 -3.64
CA ARG A 78 8.58 9.28 -3.91
C ARG A 78 8.96 10.27 -2.82
N ALA A 79 7.99 11.08 -2.35
CA ALA A 79 8.23 12.09 -1.32
C ALA A 79 8.65 11.47 0.01
N HIS A 80 8.12 10.30 0.34
CA HIS A 80 8.37 9.62 1.62
C HIS A 80 9.39 8.47 1.53
N GLY A 81 9.98 8.22 0.35
CA GLY A 81 10.99 7.17 0.17
C GLY A 81 10.44 5.73 0.25
N ILE A 82 9.16 5.54 -0.09
CA ILE A 82 8.50 4.23 -0.08
C ILE A 82 8.80 3.51 -1.40
N GLU A 83 9.15 2.21 -1.32
CA GLU A 83 9.23 1.36 -2.51
C GLU A 83 7.84 1.21 -3.13
N LEU A 84 7.70 1.58 -4.41
CA LEU A 84 6.46 1.48 -5.16
C LEU A 84 6.65 0.65 -6.42
N LEU A 85 5.85 -0.40 -6.55
CA LEU A 85 5.71 -1.17 -7.77
C LEU A 85 4.71 -0.46 -8.69
N GLY A 86 5.23 0.44 -9.52
CA GLY A 86 4.45 1.32 -10.39
C GLY A 86 4.00 0.67 -11.70
N LEU A 87 3.35 1.46 -12.56
CA LEU A 87 2.99 1.02 -13.92
C LEU A 87 4.27 0.65 -14.70
N GLY A 88 4.23 -0.50 -15.36
CA GLY A 88 5.38 -1.02 -16.11
C GLY A 88 6.43 -1.78 -15.28
N ASP A 89 6.36 -1.76 -13.94
CA ASP A 89 7.20 -2.65 -13.12
C ASP A 89 6.72 -4.10 -13.27
N GLY A 90 7.59 -4.99 -13.72
CA GLY A 90 7.26 -6.41 -13.90
C GLY A 90 6.91 -7.17 -12.62
N ARG A 91 7.19 -6.59 -11.46
CA ARG A 91 6.84 -7.14 -10.14
C ARG A 91 5.48 -6.64 -9.62
N ARG A 92 4.88 -5.67 -10.33
CA ARG A 92 3.58 -5.10 -9.95
C ARG A 92 2.47 -6.14 -10.05
N GLY A 93 1.58 -6.15 -9.11
CA GLY A 93 0.43 -7.06 -9.08
C GLY A 93 -0.52 -6.74 -7.93
N ILE A 94 -1.47 -7.62 -7.72
CA ILE A 94 -2.43 -7.53 -6.62
C ILE A 94 -1.66 -7.48 -5.30
N VAL A 95 -2.00 -6.53 -4.44
CA VAL A 95 -1.29 -6.25 -3.19
C VAL A 95 -1.08 -7.50 -2.31
N HIS A 96 -2.07 -8.38 -2.26
CA HIS A 96 -1.98 -9.61 -1.46
C HIS A 96 -1.28 -10.78 -2.16
N VAL A 97 -0.95 -10.63 -3.44
CA VAL A 97 -0.18 -11.61 -4.21
C VAL A 97 1.30 -11.25 -4.22
N ILE A 98 1.62 -9.97 -4.44
CA ILE A 98 3.02 -9.52 -4.51
C ILE A 98 3.78 -9.71 -3.19
N GLY A 99 3.10 -9.55 -2.06
CA GLY A 99 3.71 -9.76 -0.74
C GLY A 99 4.37 -11.13 -0.62
N PRO A 100 3.62 -12.23 -0.80
CA PRO A 100 4.16 -13.58 -0.81
C PRO A 100 5.13 -13.86 -1.95
N GLU A 101 4.80 -13.49 -3.19
CA GLU A 101 5.63 -13.80 -4.37
C GLU A 101 7.00 -13.14 -4.33
N LEU A 102 7.10 -11.95 -3.74
CA LEU A 102 8.37 -11.24 -3.56
C LEU A 102 9.07 -11.60 -2.24
N GLY A 103 8.54 -12.57 -1.47
CA GLY A 103 9.11 -12.95 -0.19
C GLY A 103 9.00 -11.89 0.90
N ARG A 104 8.12 -10.89 0.74
CA ARG A 104 7.90 -9.84 1.74
C ARG A 104 6.99 -10.30 2.87
N THR A 105 6.06 -11.23 2.59
CA THR A 105 5.22 -11.89 3.60
C THR A 105 5.96 -13.09 4.15
N GLN A 106 6.30 -13.07 5.44
CA GLN A 106 7.03 -14.14 6.12
C GLN A 106 6.27 -14.61 7.36
N PRO A 107 6.36 -15.90 7.74
CA PRO A 107 5.76 -16.40 8.96
C PRO A 107 6.17 -15.59 10.20
N GLY A 108 5.23 -15.35 11.10
CA GLY A 108 5.46 -14.62 12.33
C GLY A 108 5.40 -13.07 12.21
N MET A 109 5.29 -12.54 11.00
CA MET A 109 5.13 -11.09 10.80
C MET A 109 3.73 -10.61 11.15
N THR A 110 3.64 -9.34 11.57
CA THR A 110 2.40 -8.57 11.62
C THR A 110 2.30 -7.72 10.35
N ILE A 111 1.22 -7.89 9.59
CA ILE A 111 1.00 -7.22 8.29
C ILE A 111 -0.32 -6.47 8.31
N VAL A 112 -0.30 -5.23 7.88
CA VAL A 112 -1.50 -4.41 7.71
C VAL A 112 -1.60 -3.85 6.30
N CYS A 113 -2.82 -3.56 5.87
CA CYS A 113 -3.13 -2.88 4.63
C CYS A 113 -4.50 -2.21 4.75
N GLY A 114 -4.72 -1.13 4.05
CA GLY A 114 -6.04 -0.49 3.94
C GLY A 114 -7.01 -1.28 3.05
N ASP A 115 -7.02 -2.60 3.14
CA ASP A 115 -7.83 -3.51 2.33
C ASP A 115 -8.40 -4.64 3.19
N SER A 116 -9.68 -4.98 2.95
CA SER A 116 -10.42 -5.99 3.73
C SER A 116 -9.90 -7.43 3.54
N HIS A 117 -9.19 -7.72 2.45
CA HIS A 117 -8.65 -9.05 2.15
C HIS A 117 -7.25 -9.30 2.74
N THR A 118 -6.72 -8.36 3.53
CA THR A 118 -5.38 -8.47 4.14
C THR A 118 -5.20 -9.73 4.98
N SER A 119 -6.26 -10.21 5.61
CA SER A 119 -6.24 -11.44 6.42
C SER A 119 -5.81 -12.69 5.64
N THR A 120 -5.85 -12.67 4.29
CA THR A 120 -5.38 -13.77 3.44
C THR A 120 -3.91 -14.10 3.67
N HIS A 121 -3.09 -13.12 4.09
CA HIS A 121 -1.68 -13.36 4.44
C HIS A 121 -1.51 -14.31 5.63
N GLY A 122 -2.56 -14.52 6.43
CA GLY A 122 -2.58 -15.51 7.51
C GLY A 122 -2.30 -16.93 7.02
N ALA A 123 -2.59 -17.25 5.75
CA ALA A 123 -2.24 -18.54 5.13
C ALA A 123 -0.72 -18.80 5.11
N PHE A 124 0.08 -17.75 5.25
CA PHE A 124 1.55 -17.81 5.31
C PHE A 124 2.09 -17.72 6.75
N GLY A 125 1.22 -17.89 7.75
CA GLY A 125 1.62 -17.86 9.16
C GLY A 125 1.90 -16.47 9.71
N THR A 126 1.23 -15.43 9.17
CA THR A 126 1.32 -14.05 9.66
C THR A 126 0.12 -13.69 10.52
N LEU A 127 0.27 -12.66 11.37
CA LEU A 127 -0.85 -11.93 11.94
C LEU A 127 -1.19 -10.79 10.96
N ALA A 128 -2.23 -10.96 10.15
CA ALA A 128 -2.56 -10.00 9.10
C ALA A 128 -4.02 -9.56 9.17
N PHE A 129 -4.27 -8.26 9.03
CA PHE A 129 -5.63 -7.70 9.05
C PHE A 129 -5.72 -6.36 8.30
N GLY A 130 -6.93 -6.10 7.81
CA GLY A 130 -7.26 -4.82 7.20
C GLY A 130 -7.40 -3.72 8.25
N ILE A 131 -6.99 -2.52 7.90
CA ILE A 131 -7.16 -1.30 8.70
C ILE A 131 -8.00 -0.29 7.90
N GLY A 132 -8.71 0.60 8.59
CA GLY A 132 -9.46 1.66 7.94
C GLY A 132 -8.55 2.71 7.30
N THR A 133 -9.10 3.49 6.37
CA THR A 133 -8.34 4.55 5.68
C THR A 133 -7.80 5.62 6.64
N THR A 134 -8.47 5.81 7.78
CA THR A 134 -8.04 6.72 8.85
C THR A 134 -6.87 6.17 9.69
N GLU A 135 -6.69 4.85 9.70
CA GLU A 135 -5.63 4.17 10.44
C GLU A 135 -4.38 3.92 9.57
N VAL A 136 -4.48 4.16 8.26
CA VAL A 136 -3.35 4.01 7.33
C VAL A 136 -2.28 5.10 7.55
N GLY A 137 -2.67 6.29 8.02
CA GLY A 137 -1.77 7.41 8.37
C GLY A 137 -1.25 7.27 9.78
#